data_c53ca918b2bae6ceb66f25f3c760d21f
#
_entry.id   c53ca918b2bae6ceb66f25f3c760d21f
#
_cell.length_a   1.000
_cell.length_b   1.000
_cell.length_c   1.000
_cell.angle_alpha   90.00
_cell.angle_beta   90.00
_cell.angle_gamma   90.00
#
_symmetry.space_group_name_H-M   'P 1'
#
loop_
_entity.id
_entity.type
_entity.pdbx_description
1 polymer ?
#
loop_
_entity_poly.entity_id
_entity_poly.type
_entity_poly.pdbx_seq_one_letter_code
_entity_poly.pdbx_strand_id
1 'polypeptide(L)'
;MKKAVFLDRDGTVNKEVDNLSNINQLRLLSNTAKAIRKLNQYNFLVIIISNQPVVARGWITEKRLAEIHQVLMMRLKKQGAKIDDIYCCPHHPNANLIQYRKDCFDRKPNIGLIKKAAEDFNISLRDSFLIGDSTRDIKTAYNAGIRSILVGTGYAGKDKKFDVSADYTAKNLLEAVSIICKH
;
A
#
# COMPACT_ATOMS: atom_id res chain seq x y z
N MET A 1 9.38 14.50 14.21
CA MET A 1 8.61 13.41 13.57
C MET A 1 8.90 13.41 12.07
N LYS A 2 8.95 12.24 11.44
CA LYS A 2 9.20 12.10 10.00
C LYS A 2 7.90 12.15 9.21
N LYS A 3 7.93 12.57 7.94
CA LYS A 3 6.79 12.50 7.03
C LYS A 3 6.88 11.23 6.18
N ALA A 4 5.74 10.61 5.87
CA ALA A 4 5.69 9.36 5.12
C ALA A 4 4.68 9.41 3.98
N VAL A 5 4.90 8.60 2.96
CA VAL A 5 3.89 8.22 1.99
C VAL A 5 3.64 6.73 2.12
N PHE A 6 2.42 6.42 2.54
CA PHE A 6 1.91 5.06 2.57
C PHE A 6 1.40 4.69 1.19
N LEU A 7 1.79 3.53 0.69
CA LEU A 7 1.39 3.03 -0.63
C LEU A 7 0.60 1.72 -0.47
N ASP A 8 -0.54 1.60 -1.12
CA ASP A 8 -1.04 0.26 -1.38
C ASP A 8 -0.10 -0.48 -2.33
N ARG A 9 -0.09 -1.82 -2.29
CA ARG A 9 0.79 -2.64 -3.10
C ARG A 9 0.18 -2.92 -4.48
N ASP A 10 -0.91 -3.69 -4.48
CA ASP A 10 -1.53 -4.20 -5.70
C ASP A 10 -2.40 -3.13 -6.36
N GLY A 11 -2.20 -2.86 -7.65
CA GLY A 11 -2.87 -1.75 -8.34
C GLY A 11 -2.19 -0.38 -8.19
N THR A 12 -1.25 -0.22 -7.24
CA THR A 12 -0.55 1.05 -6.98
C THR A 12 0.96 0.94 -7.23
N VAL A 13 1.65 -0.02 -6.62
CA VAL A 13 3.08 -0.28 -6.81
C VAL A 13 3.31 -1.31 -7.91
N ASN A 14 2.56 -2.40 -7.90
CA ASN A 14 2.56 -3.44 -8.92
C ASN A 14 1.16 -3.62 -9.52
N LYS A 15 1.10 -4.29 -10.69
CA LYS A 15 -0.17 -4.61 -11.33
C LYS A 15 -1.07 -5.41 -10.41
N GLU A 16 -2.36 -5.06 -10.36
CA GLU A 16 -3.40 -5.89 -9.75
C GLU A 16 -3.59 -7.16 -10.59
N VAL A 17 -3.61 -8.31 -9.93
CA VAL A 17 -3.72 -9.65 -10.55
C VAL A 17 -4.64 -10.57 -9.75
N ASP A 18 -5.62 -10.01 -9.04
CA ASP A 18 -6.56 -10.76 -8.21
C ASP A 18 -5.86 -11.80 -7.31
N ASN A 19 -5.17 -11.31 -6.26
CA ASN A 19 -4.48 -12.14 -5.28
C ASN A 19 -3.14 -12.72 -5.76
N LEU A 20 -2.15 -11.86 -5.85
CA LEU A 20 -0.77 -12.22 -6.17
C LEU A 20 -0.23 -13.30 -5.20
N SER A 21 0.04 -14.48 -5.73
CA SER A 21 0.51 -15.65 -4.97
C SER A 21 1.85 -16.21 -5.48
N ASN A 22 2.32 -15.71 -6.63
CA ASN A 22 3.56 -16.17 -7.24
C ASN A 22 4.43 -14.98 -7.67
N ILE A 23 5.75 -15.09 -7.47
CA ILE A 23 6.75 -14.09 -7.88
C ILE A 23 6.67 -13.78 -9.38
N ASN A 24 6.31 -14.75 -10.21
CA ASN A 24 6.15 -14.56 -11.65
C ASN A 24 4.98 -13.64 -12.02
N GLN A 25 4.00 -13.45 -11.14
CA GLN A 25 2.89 -12.52 -11.32
C GLN A 25 3.29 -11.08 -10.95
N LEU A 26 4.36 -10.91 -10.17
CA LEU A 26 4.81 -9.61 -9.68
C LEU A 26 5.35 -8.78 -10.86
N ARG A 27 4.59 -7.76 -11.27
CA ARG A 27 4.93 -6.82 -12.34
C ARG A 27 4.81 -5.39 -11.80
N LEU A 28 5.92 -4.67 -11.69
CA LEU A 28 5.88 -3.25 -11.33
C LEU A 28 5.05 -2.47 -12.36
N LEU A 29 4.28 -1.51 -11.89
CA LEU A 29 3.63 -0.53 -12.76
C LEU A 29 4.67 0.42 -13.35
N SER A 30 4.35 0.99 -14.50
CA SER A 30 5.23 1.94 -15.18
C SER A 30 5.54 3.13 -14.28
N ASN A 31 6.81 3.57 -14.29
CA ASN A 31 7.28 4.72 -13.51
C ASN A 31 7.23 4.57 -11.97
N THR A 32 6.87 3.42 -11.41
CA THR A 32 6.81 3.20 -9.96
C THR A 32 8.15 3.51 -9.29
N ALA A 33 9.25 2.96 -9.80
CA ALA A 33 10.58 3.24 -9.23
C ALA A 33 10.96 4.73 -9.35
N LYS A 34 10.62 5.39 -10.46
CA LYS A 34 10.84 6.84 -10.64
C LYS A 34 10.08 7.66 -9.61
N ALA A 35 8.81 7.31 -9.35
CA ALA A 35 7.97 7.95 -8.37
C ALA A 35 8.55 7.80 -6.94
N ILE A 36 8.94 6.57 -6.58
CA ILE A 36 9.50 6.29 -5.26
C ILE A 36 10.84 7.01 -5.07
N ARG A 37 11.74 7.02 -6.06
CA ARG A 37 12.98 7.81 -5.99
C ARG A 37 12.71 9.29 -5.72
N LYS A 38 11.69 9.86 -6.38
CA LYS A 38 11.31 11.25 -6.14
C LYS A 38 10.88 11.47 -4.70
N LEU A 39 10.07 10.59 -4.11
CA LEU A 39 9.72 10.65 -2.69
C LEU A 39 10.96 10.59 -1.78
N ASN A 40 11.90 9.67 -2.09
CA ASN A 40 13.13 9.54 -1.33
C ASN A 40 13.97 10.83 -1.38
N GLN A 41 14.05 11.49 -2.55
CA GLN A 41 14.74 12.79 -2.72
C GLN A 41 14.11 13.91 -1.90
N TYR A 42 12.78 13.85 -1.68
CA TYR A 42 12.04 14.80 -0.84
C TYR A 42 11.98 14.39 0.63
N ASN A 43 12.81 13.41 1.04
CA ASN A 43 12.94 12.90 2.40
C ASN A 43 11.63 12.35 3.00
N PHE A 44 10.74 11.82 2.17
CA PHE A 44 9.63 11.01 2.63
C PHE A 44 10.08 9.58 2.92
N LEU A 45 9.62 9.02 4.04
CA LEU A 45 9.59 7.58 4.21
C LEU A 45 8.57 6.99 3.23
N VAL A 46 8.91 5.88 2.62
CA VAL A 46 8.00 5.16 1.71
C VAL A 46 7.67 3.80 2.31
N ILE A 47 6.42 3.63 2.71
CA ILE A 47 5.95 2.45 3.42
C ILE A 47 4.80 1.83 2.64
N ILE A 48 4.89 0.53 2.38
CA ILE A 48 3.79 -0.22 1.76
C ILE A 48 2.87 -0.77 2.85
N ILE A 49 1.55 -0.58 2.69
CA ILE A 49 0.52 -1.17 3.55
C ILE A 49 -0.46 -1.97 2.70
N SER A 50 -0.63 -3.27 2.96
CA SER A 50 -1.40 -4.13 2.07
C SER A 50 -2.25 -5.17 2.81
N ASN A 51 -3.47 -5.41 2.31
CA ASN A 51 -4.29 -6.55 2.70
C ASN A 51 -3.92 -7.76 1.85
N GLN A 52 -3.48 -8.87 2.47
CA GLN A 52 -3.01 -10.07 1.78
C GLN A 52 -3.83 -11.31 2.15
N PRO A 53 -5.09 -11.41 1.70
CA PRO A 53 -5.98 -12.51 2.06
C PRO A 53 -5.57 -13.85 1.44
N VAL A 54 -4.59 -13.86 0.54
CA VAL A 54 -4.04 -15.09 -0.08
C VAL A 54 -3.50 -16.08 0.97
N VAL A 55 -2.98 -15.57 2.10
CA VAL A 55 -2.56 -16.39 3.25
C VAL A 55 -3.77 -16.98 3.95
N ALA A 56 -4.76 -16.14 4.27
CA ALA A 56 -6.00 -16.58 4.92
C ALA A 56 -6.78 -17.62 4.09
N ARG A 57 -6.64 -17.57 2.76
CA ARG A 57 -7.23 -18.55 1.84
C ARG A 57 -6.43 -19.85 1.75
N GLY A 58 -5.21 -19.90 2.32
CA GLY A 58 -4.32 -21.04 2.25
C GLY A 58 -3.61 -21.22 0.91
N TRP A 59 -3.60 -20.21 0.05
CA TRP A 59 -2.96 -20.28 -1.26
C TRP A 59 -1.44 -20.17 -1.17
N ILE A 60 -0.95 -19.41 -0.20
CA ILE A 60 0.47 -19.30 0.14
C ILE A 60 0.65 -19.20 1.66
N THR A 61 1.87 -19.47 2.12
CA THR A 61 2.27 -19.24 3.52
C THR A 61 2.73 -17.79 3.74
N GLU A 62 2.79 -17.33 4.99
CA GLU A 62 3.40 -16.03 5.32
C GLU A 62 4.87 -15.96 4.88
N LYS A 63 5.61 -17.07 5.00
CA LYS A 63 6.98 -17.18 4.49
C LYS A 63 7.04 -16.87 2.99
N ARG A 64 6.14 -17.46 2.21
CA ARG A 64 6.08 -17.21 0.76
C ARG A 64 5.70 -15.76 0.43
N LEU A 65 4.79 -15.17 1.21
CA LEU A 65 4.46 -13.75 1.08
C LEU A 65 5.68 -12.86 1.36
N ALA A 66 6.46 -13.18 2.41
CA ALA A 66 7.69 -12.45 2.72
C ALA A 66 8.73 -12.54 1.59
N GLU A 67 8.89 -13.72 0.96
CA GLU A 67 9.74 -13.89 -0.23
C GLU A 67 9.30 -12.99 -1.39
N ILE A 68 7.99 -12.90 -1.66
CA ILE A 68 7.43 -12.00 -2.68
C ILE A 68 7.77 -10.53 -2.36
N HIS A 69 7.62 -10.12 -1.10
CA HIS A 69 7.96 -8.76 -0.67
C HIS A 69 9.45 -8.47 -0.79
N GLN A 70 10.33 -9.42 -0.46
CA GLN A 70 11.77 -9.28 -0.65
C GLN A 70 12.13 -9.08 -2.14
N VAL A 71 11.51 -9.85 -3.04
CA VAL A 71 11.70 -9.68 -4.49
C VAL A 71 11.20 -8.33 -4.97
N LEU A 72 10.05 -7.85 -4.47
CA LEU A 72 9.52 -6.52 -4.77
C LEU A 72 10.54 -5.44 -4.38
N MET A 73 11.02 -5.46 -3.14
CA MET A 73 12.01 -4.50 -2.63
C MET A 73 13.31 -4.56 -3.42
N MET A 74 13.80 -5.75 -3.75
CA MET A 74 15.00 -5.94 -4.56
C MET A 74 14.83 -5.35 -5.97
N ARG A 75 13.70 -5.57 -6.65
CA ARG A 75 13.41 -5.01 -7.98
C ARG A 75 13.36 -3.49 -7.96
N LEU A 76 12.80 -2.88 -6.93
CA LEU A 76 12.77 -1.43 -6.74
C LEU A 76 14.16 -0.89 -6.43
N LYS A 77 14.91 -1.54 -5.52
CA LYS A 77 16.29 -1.16 -5.16
C LYS A 77 17.24 -1.19 -6.36
N LYS A 78 17.12 -2.20 -7.25
CA LYS A 78 17.90 -2.26 -8.51
C LYS A 78 17.64 -1.07 -9.43
N GLN A 79 16.50 -0.39 -9.29
CA GLN A 79 16.14 0.83 -10.00
C GLN A 79 16.38 2.10 -9.16
N GLY A 80 17.13 1.99 -8.05
CA GLY A 80 17.50 3.10 -7.17
C GLY A 80 16.36 3.63 -6.29
N ALA A 81 15.24 2.90 -6.20
CA ALA A 81 14.10 3.26 -5.36
C ALA A 81 14.15 2.53 -4.01
N LYS A 82 14.01 3.28 -2.91
CA LYS A 82 14.04 2.75 -1.55
C LYS A 82 12.63 2.66 -1.00
N ILE A 83 12.23 1.48 -0.55
CA ILE A 83 11.09 1.24 0.35
C ILE A 83 11.66 1.09 1.76
N ASP A 84 11.11 1.81 2.72
CA ASP A 84 11.56 1.76 4.11
C ASP A 84 11.02 0.54 4.84
N ASP A 85 9.74 0.17 4.60
CA ASP A 85 9.17 -1.09 5.11
C ASP A 85 7.89 -1.51 4.38
N ILE A 86 7.43 -2.75 4.64
CA ILE A 86 6.17 -3.32 4.14
C ILE A 86 5.39 -3.93 5.30
N TYR A 87 4.21 -3.38 5.59
CA TYR A 87 3.26 -3.92 6.55
C TYR A 87 2.10 -4.58 5.82
N CYS A 88 1.72 -5.77 6.24
CA CYS A 88 0.60 -6.47 5.62
C CYS A 88 -0.31 -7.15 6.64
N CYS A 89 -1.59 -7.25 6.28
CA CYS A 89 -2.57 -8.01 7.04
C CYS A 89 -2.92 -9.30 6.29
N PRO A 90 -2.61 -10.49 6.83
CA PRO A 90 -2.97 -11.76 6.23
C PRO A 90 -4.42 -12.18 6.53
N HIS A 91 -5.08 -11.54 7.52
CA HIS A 91 -6.38 -11.96 8.02
C HIS A 91 -7.55 -11.59 7.08
N HIS A 92 -8.62 -12.39 7.16
CA HIS A 92 -9.88 -12.11 6.47
C HIS A 92 -11.06 -12.66 7.28
N PRO A 93 -12.21 -11.94 7.42
CA PRO A 93 -13.37 -12.44 8.17
C PRO A 93 -13.88 -13.79 7.66
N ASN A 94 -13.83 -13.99 6.34
CA ASN A 94 -14.27 -15.22 5.68
C ASN A 94 -13.05 -16.06 5.20
N ALA A 95 -12.05 -16.23 6.08
CA ALA A 95 -10.86 -17.01 5.75
C ALA A 95 -11.17 -18.52 5.72
N ASN A 96 -10.49 -19.25 4.82
CA ASN A 96 -10.54 -20.71 4.77
C ASN A 96 -9.79 -21.30 5.96
N LEU A 97 -8.61 -20.73 6.28
CA LEU A 97 -7.81 -21.14 7.42
C LEU A 97 -8.30 -20.46 8.70
N ILE A 98 -8.69 -21.25 9.68
CA ILE A 98 -9.35 -20.78 10.90
C ILE A 98 -8.48 -19.81 11.71
N GLN A 99 -7.16 -20.04 11.77
CA GLN A 99 -6.21 -19.16 12.48
C GLN A 99 -6.12 -17.74 11.91
N TYR A 100 -6.54 -17.55 10.66
CA TYR A 100 -6.58 -16.24 10.00
C TYR A 100 -8.00 -15.66 9.88
N ARG A 101 -9.02 -16.39 10.37
CA ARG A 101 -10.43 -15.98 10.30
C ARG A 101 -10.76 -15.05 11.46
N LYS A 102 -10.58 -13.77 11.25
CA LYS A 102 -10.98 -12.76 12.24
C LYS A 102 -11.18 -11.39 11.58
N ASP A 103 -11.99 -10.56 12.22
CA ASP A 103 -11.95 -9.12 11.99
C ASP A 103 -10.67 -8.57 12.63
N CYS A 104 -9.83 -7.94 11.83
CA CYS A 104 -8.48 -7.58 12.23
C CYS A 104 -8.28 -6.07 12.16
N PHE A 105 -7.79 -5.48 13.26
CA PHE A 105 -7.48 -4.06 13.33
C PHE A 105 -6.41 -3.63 12.29
N ASP A 106 -5.54 -4.56 11.87
CA ASP A 106 -4.55 -4.30 10.82
C ASP A 106 -5.14 -4.34 9.40
N ARG A 107 -6.38 -4.86 9.23
CA ARG A 107 -6.97 -4.98 7.90
C ARG A 107 -7.59 -3.66 7.45
N LYS A 108 -7.10 -3.06 6.36
CA LYS A 108 -7.73 -1.90 5.72
C LYS A 108 -9.23 -2.16 5.46
N PRO A 109 -10.16 -1.27 5.81
CA PRO A 109 -9.97 0.15 6.08
C PRO A 109 -9.61 0.52 7.53
N ASN A 110 -9.33 -0.46 8.40
CA ASN A 110 -8.79 -0.19 9.73
C ASN A 110 -7.34 0.32 9.62
N ILE A 111 -6.87 0.98 10.68
CA ILE A 111 -5.64 1.78 10.68
C ILE A 111 -4.45 1.12 11.37
N GLY A 112 -4.56 -0.15 11.77
CA GLY A 112 -3.53 -0.83 12.55
C GLY A 112 -2.15 -0.83 11.89
N LEU A 113 -2.08 -1.09 10.56
CA LEU A 113 -0.82 -1.05 9.83
C LEU A 113 -0.18 0.35 9.82
N ILE A 114 -1.00 1.40 9.69
CA ILE A 114 -0.53 2.79 9.72
C ILE A 114 -0.03 3.15 11.11
N LYS A 115 -0.75 2.76 12.17
CA LYS A 115 -0.33 3.01 13.56
C LYS A 115 1.00 2.33 13.88
N LYS A 116 1.15 1.05 13.54
CA LYS A 116 2.42 0.32 13.73
C LYS A 116 3.58 1.05 13.04
N ALA A 117 3.42 1.37 11.77
CA ALA A 117 4.46 2.09 11.03
C ALA A 117 4.76 3.47 11.62
N ALA A 118 3.72 4.19 12.11
CA ALA A 118 3.90 5.50 12.73
C ALA A 118 4.69 5.42 14.05
N GLU A 119 4.48 4.39 14.84
CA GLU A 119 5.22 4.09 16.06
C GLU A 119 6.67 3.70 15.74
N ASP A 120 6.88 2.71 14.86
CA ASP A 120 8.21 2.18 14.52
C ASP A 120 9.14 3.23 13.90
N PHE A 121 8.61 4.18 13.13
CA PHE A 121 9.40 5.19 12.41
C PHE A 121 9.26 6.61 12.94
N ASN A 122 8.47 6.84 14.00
CA ASN A 122 8.15 8.17 14.55
C ASN A 122 7.59 9.13 13.48
N ILE A 123 6.46 8.71 12.85
CA ILE A 123 5.84 9.41 11.71
C ILE A 123 4.81 10.44 12.19
N SER A 124 4.82 11.62 11.57
CA SER A 124 3.73 12.60 11.65
C SER A 124 2.64 12.24 10.65
N LEU A 125 1.52 11.73 11.12
CA LEU A 125 0.40 11.37 10.23
C LEU A 125 -0.18 12.61 9.54
N ARG A 126 -0.23 13.75 10.20
CA ARG A 126 -0.71 15.03 9.65
C ARG A 126 0.06 15.45 8.39
N ASP A 127 1.36 15.16 8.33
CA ASP A 127 2.25 15.54 7.23
C ASP A 127 2.45 14.40 6.22
N SER A 128 1.64 13.35 6.34
CA SER A 128 1.75 12.13 5.56
C SER A 128 0.60 11.97 4.57
N PHE A 129 0.78 11.05 3.61
CA PHE A 129 -0.19 10.74 2.57
C PHE A 129 -0.40 9.22 2.48
N LEU A 130 -1.60 8.82 2.02
CA LEU A 130 -1.84 7.47 1.54
C LEU A 130 -2.22 7.52 0.06
N ILE A 131 -1.53 6.73 -0.75
CA ILE A 131 -1.83 6.56 -2.17
C ILE A 131 -2.33 5.13 -2.38
N GLY A 132 -3.50 4.99 -2.98
CA GLY A 132 -4.08 3.69 -3.29
C GLY A 132 -4.99 3.76 -4.51
N ASP A 133 -5.40 2.60 -5.01
CA ASP A 133 -6.24 2.46 -6.19
C ASP A 133 -7.71 2.16 -5.88
N SER A 134 -8.04 1.92 -4.60
CA SER A 134 -9.37 1.48 -4.18
C SER A 134 -10.03 2.42 -3.18
N THR A 135 -11.37 2.41 -3.12
CA THR A 135 -12.13 3.16 -2.11
C THR A 135 -11.80 2.71 -0.69
N ARG A 136 -11.29 1.48 -0.51
CA ARG A 136 -10.79 0.97 0.76
C ARG A 136 -9.58 1.74 1.25
N ASP A 137 -8.65 2.08 0.36
CA ASP A 137 -7.46 2.85 0.71
C ASP A 137 -7.84 4.27 1.13
N ILE A 138 -8.76 4.89 0.39
CA ILE A 138 -9.27 6.22 0.70
C ILE A 138 -9.97 6.20 2.07
N LYS A 139 -10.80 5.19 2.34
CA LYS A 139 -11.43 5.03 3.66
C LYS A 139 -10.39 4.81 4.78
N THR A 140 -9.29 4.11 4.48
CA THR A 140 -8.19 3.93 5.44
C THR A 140 -7.52 5.27 5.76
N ALA A 141 -7.24 6.08 4.75
CA ALA A 141 -6.67 7.41 4.93
C ALA A 141 -7.59 8.31 5.77
N TYR A 142 -8.88 8.34 5.44
CA TYR A 142 -9.90 9.06 6.20
C TYR A 142 -9.92 8.64 7.68
N ASN A 143 -9.94 7.34 7.94
CA ASN A 143 -9.96 6.80 9.31
C ASN A 143 -8.67 7.10 10.09
N ALA A 144 -7.53 7.26 9.39
CA ALA A 144 -6.24 7.61 9.98
C ALA A 144 -5.99 9.12 10.12
N GLY A 145 -6.86 9.96 9.56
CA GLY A 145 -6.69 11.42 9.52
C GLY A 145 -5.49 11.86 8.67
N ILE A 146 -5.17 11.12 7.61
CA ILE A 146 -4.10 11.44 6.66
C ILE A 146 -4.67 11.76 5.28
N ARG A 147 -3.95 12.57 4.50
CA ARG A 147 -4.38 12.95 3.15
C ARG A 147 -4.31 11.76 2.19
N SER A 148 -5.30 11.65 1.32
CA SER A 148 -5.49 10.53 0.39
C SER A 148 -5.31 10.93 -1.07
N ILE A 149 -4.71 10.05 -1.87
CA ILE A 149 -4.64 10.20 -3.33
C ILE A 149 -5.12 8.90 -3.98
N LEU A 150 -6.20 9.00 -4.76
CA LEU A 150 -6.69 7.87 -5.56
C LEU A 150 -5.97 7.85 -6.90
N VAL A 151 -5.37 6.71 -7.26
CA VAL A 151 -4.74 6.54 -8.58
C VAL A 151 -5.65 5.83 -9.57
N GLY A 152 -5.54 6.21 -10.84
CA GLY A 152 -6.31 5.63 -11.96
C GLY A 152 -5.79 4.28 -12.45
N THR A 153 -4.84 3.66 -11.74
CA THR A 153 -4.38 2.29 -11.99
C THR A 153 -5.18 1.29 -11.15
N GLY A 154 -5.03 -0.01 -11.37
CA GLY A 154 -5.74 -1.03 -10.61
C GLY A 154 -7.25 -0.87 -10.68
N TYR A 155 -7.91 -0.84 -9.54
CA TYR A 155 -9.37 -0.65 -9.45
C TYR A 155 -9.82 0.77 -9.82
N ALA A 156 -8.97 1.77 -9.70
CA ALA A 156 -9.28 3.17 -10.00
C ALA A 156 -10.57 3.67 -9.29
N GLY A 157 -10.80 3.25 -8.05
CA GLY A 157 -12.00 3.55 -7.27
C GLY A 157 -13.27 2.80 -7.69
N LYS A 158 -13.20 1.92 -8.71
CA LYS A 158 -14.35 1.18 -9.23
C LYS A 158 -14.78 0.00 -8.34
N ASP A 159 -14.02 -0.32 -7.30
CA ASP A 159 -14.38 -1.32 -6.29
C ASP A 159 -15.65 -0.94 -5.50
N LYS A 160 -16.00 0.36 -5.42
CA LYS A 160 -17.23 0.92 -4.82
C LYS A 160 -17.60 0.31 -3.46
N LYS A 161 -16.62 -0.11 -2.67
CA LYS A 161 -16.85 -0.74 -1.36
C LYS A 161 -17.21 0.25 -0.27
N PHE A 162 -16.78 1.49 -0.44
CA PHE A 162 -17.01 2.57 0.51
C PHE A 162 -17.43 3.83 -0.24
N ASP A 163 -18.40 4.53 0.31
CA ASP A 163 -18.81 5.86 -0.16
C ASP A 163 -17.88 6.90 0.46
N VAL A 164 -16.79 7.19 -0.26
CA VAL A 164 -15.74 8.13 0.17
C VAL A 164 -15.11 8.80 -1.04
N SER A 165 -14.71 10.04 -0.87
CA SER A 165 -13.96 10.80 -1.87
C SER A 165 -12.50 10.97 -1.42
N ALA A 166 -11.56 10.87 -2.35
CA ALA A 166 -10.16 11.17 -2.09
C ALA A 166 -9.92 12.68 -2.08
N ASP A 167 -8.92 13.14 -1.30
CA ASP A 167 -8.51 14.54 -1.30
C ASP A 167 -7.93 14.95 -2.66
N TYR A 168 -7.24 14.03 -3.32
CA TYR A 168 -6.67 14.22 -4.66
C TYR A 168 -6.88 12.97 -5.52
N THR A 169 -6.86 13.16 -6.84
CA THR A 169 -6.84 12.08 -7.83
C THR A 169 -5.66 12.24 -8.76
N ALA A 170 -5.10 11.13 -9.25
CA ALA A 170 -3.98 11.11 -10.17
C ALA A 170 -4.10 9.93 -11.15
N LYS A 171 -3.56 10.05 -12.35
CA LYS A 171 -3.58 8.95 -13.34
C LYS A 171 -2.76 7.73 -12.89
N ASN A 172 -1.68 7.96 -12.16
CA ASN A 172 -0.73 6.94 -11.72
C ASN A 172 0.12 7.45 -10.55
N LEU A 173 0.96 6.56 -9.99
CA LEU A 173 1.81 6.87 -8.84
C LEU A 173 2.76 8.06 -9.10
N LEU A 174 3.32 8.21 -10.30
CA LEU A 174 4.25 9.31 -10.59
C LEU A 174 3.55 10.67 -10.55
N GLU A 175 2.33 10.75 -11.05
CA GLU A 175 1.52 11.97 -10.99
C GLU A 175 1.10 12.26 -9.54
N ALA A 176 0.68 11.23 -8.78
CA ALA A 176 0.35 11.37 -7.36
C ALA A 176 1.54 11.94 -6.56
N VAL A 177 2.75 11.44 -6.77
CA VAL A 177 3.96 11.98 -6.16
C VAL A 177 4.24 13.41 -6.60
N SER A 178 3.90 13.78 -7.82
CA SER A 178 4.08 15.16 -8.29
C SER A 178 3.13 16.14 -7.61
N ILE A 179 1.94 15.69 -7.19
CA ILE A 179 1.03 16.47 -6.34
C ILE A 179 1.67 16.69 -4.96
N ILE A 180 2.14 15.63 -4.31
CA ILE A 180 2.77 15.69 -2.97
C ILE A 180 3.96 16.66 -2.94
N CYS A 181 4.82 16.60 -3.96
CA CYS A 181 6.05 17.41 -4.02
C CYS A 181 5.80 18.91 -4.33
N LYS A 182 4.58 19.33 -4.55
CA LYS A 182 4.19 20.74 -4.73
C LYS A 182 3.68 21.39 -3.43
N HIS A 183 3.38 20.55 -2.44
CA HIS A 183 2.93 20.92 -1.10
C HIS A 183 4.05 20.73 -0.07
#